data_df964acbe29fb3e9cbb20b2e893ebebe
#
_entry.id   df964acbe29fb3e9cbb20b2e893ebebe
#
_cell.length_a   1.000
_cell.length_b   1.000
_cell.length_c   1.000
_cell.angle_alpha   90.00
_cell.angle_beta   90.00
_cell.angle_gamma   90.00
#
_symmetry.space_group_name_H-M   'P 1'
#
loop_
_entity.id
_entity.type
_entity.pdbx_description
1 polymer ?
#
loop_
_entity_poly.entity_id
_entity_poly.type
_entity_poly.pdbx_seq_one_letter_code
_entity_poly.pdbx_strand_id
1 'polypeptide(L)'
;MIIRIENIADYVDQTITIQGWIYAKTGKGKLHFIQLRDGTGIAQCVVFQKEVSEEVFDVTQQLTQESSVLLTGTVRKDERAPGVPGGYEVGVTDIQVIQSVNEYPITPKEHGVEFLLDRRHLWIRSSRQWAILRIRACIMRSIREWLDENGFLEMTTPVITPAAVEGTSTLFEIDYFDKTAYLCQTGQLYNEANIAAFGKVYAFGPTFRAEKSKTRRHLTEFWMVEPEIAYCDLGQLLEIEEQFVSHIVQSCLKKCSAELALLGRDISMLSNIKPPFPRITYDNAIERLIDLKNETDDPEQKSLIDIEWGDDFGAPHETALTQMFDKPVFVTHYPTQVKAFYMPVLENRPEVCCSADLLAPEGYGEIIGGSERIHDHDTLVNRIKEHNLPIETYDWYLDLRKYGSVPHSGFGLGIERTVSWICGIEHIRETSPYPRMINRDNP
;
A
#
# COMPACT_ATOMS: atom_id res chain seq x y z
N MET A 1 21.05 -15.08 -27.48
CA MET A 1 20.65 -15.45 -26.08
C MET A 1 19.61 -14.45 -25.62
N ILE A 2 18.48 -14.93 -25.07
CA ILE A 2 17.42 -14.06 -24.56
C ILE A 2 17.77 -13.64 -23.12
N ILE A 3 17.74 -12.34 -22.83
CA ILE A 3 18.00 -11.77 -21.51
C ILE A 3 16.84 -10.90 -21.02
N ARG A 4 16.85 -10.53 -19.74
CA ARG A 4 15.99 -9.51 -19.16
C ARG A 4 16.71 -8.17 -19.11
N ILE A 5 15.97 -7.08 -19.26
CA ILE A 5 16.52 -5.72 -19.26
C ILE A 5 17.21 -5.38 -17.93
N GLU A 6 16.71 -5.87 -16.78
CA GLU A 6 17.34 -5.65 -15.48
C GLU A 6 18.81 -6.12 -15.40
N ASN A 7 19.20 -7.10 -16.23
CA ASN A 7 20.54 -7.68 -16.28
C ASN A 7 21.39 -7.15 -17.45
N ILE A 8 20.94 -6.12 -18.16
CA ILE A 8 21.60 -5.63 -19.40
C ILE A 8 23.08 -5.27 -19.17
N ALA A 9 23.42 -4.78 -17.97
CA ALA A 9 24.78 -4.41 -17.59
C ALA A 9 25.79 -5.57 -17.67
N ASP A 10 25.33 -6.81 -17.49
CA ASP A 10 26.19 -8.01 -17.50
C ASP A 10 26.59 -8.44 -18.92
N TYR A 11 25.99 -7.82 -19.96
CA TYR A 11 26.12 -8.25 -21.34
C TYR A 11 26.74 -7.18 -22.27
N VAL A 12 27.50 -6.23 -21.72
CA VAL A 12 28.20 -5.20 -22.52
C VAL A 12 29.08 -5.86 -23.58
N ASP A 13 29.08 -5.34 -24.80
CA ASP A 13 29.76 -5.84 -26.00
C ASP A 13 29.30 -7.23 -26.49
N GLN A 14 28.21 -7.77 -25.94
CA GLN A 14 27.64 -9.03 -26.38
C GLN A 14 26.39 -8.82 -27.22
N THR A 15 26.15 -9.74 -28.15
CA THR A 15 24.88 -9.80 -28.89
C THR A 15 23.84 -10.57 -28.12
N ILE A 16 22.72 -9.91 -27.84
CA ILE A 16 21.60 -10.43 -27.04
C ILE A 16 20.26 -10.28 -27.78
N THR A 17 19.23 -10.93 -27.27
CA THR A 17 17.84 -10.72 -27.69
C THR A 17 17.02 -10.30 -26.48
N ILE A 18 16.21 -9.27 -26.63
CA ILE A 18 15.23 -8.83 -25.62
C ILE A 18 13.83 -9.03 -26.19
N GLN A 19 12.93 -9.57 -25.37
CA GLN A 19 11.50 -9.72 -25.68
C GLN A 19 10.73 -8.64 -24.94
N GLY A 20 9.84 -7.92 -25.64
CA GLY A 20 9.11 -6.84 -24.95
C GLY A 20 8.15 -6.07 -25.83
N TRP A 21 7.72 -4.95 -25.29
CA TRP A 21 6.78 -4.03 -25.92
C TRP A 21 7.44 -2.68 -26.16
N ILE A 22 7.14 -2.07 -27.29
CA ILE A 22 7.62 -0.73 -27.62
C ILE A 22 6.91 0.29 -26.74
N TYR A 23 7.62 0.80 -25.74
CA TYR A 23 7.11 1.82 -24.84
C TYR A 23 7.01 3.19 -25.50
N ALA A 24 8.06 3.56 -26.22
CA ALA A 24 8.12 4.79 -27.01
C ALA A 24 9.07 4.62 -28.20
N LYS A 25 8.82 5.36 -29.25
CA LYS A 25 9.71 5.45 -30.41
C LYS A 25 9.88 6.90 -30.83
N THR A 26 11.12 7.30 -31.04
CA THR A 26 11.50 8.61 -31.60
C THR A 26 12.53 8.42 -32.70
N GLY A 27 12.77 9.44 -33.49
CA GLY A 27 13.81 9.43 -34.52
C GLY A 27 13.40 10.16 -35.77
N LYS A 28 14.39 10.41 -36.61
CA LYS A 28 14.20 11.07 -37.90
C LYS A 28 15.24 10.60 -38.91
N GLY A 29 14.78 10.36 -40.14
CA GLY A 29 15.66 9.97 -41.23
C GLY A 29 16.26 8.58 -41.01
N LYS A 30 17.58 8.48 -40.87
CA LYS A 30 18.33 7.23 -40.82
C LYS A 30 18.51 6.62 -39.44
N LEU A 31 17.96 7.23 -38.40
CA LEU A 31 18.18 6.84 -37.02
C LEU A 31 16.87 6.83 -36.25
N HIS A 32 16.54 5.71 -35.59
CA HIS A 32 15.41 5.54 -34.69
C HIS A 32 15.88 5.09 -33.31
N PHE A 33 15.24 5.63 -32.27
CA PHE A 33 15.40 5.24 -30.90
C PHE A 33 14.10 4.59 -30.41
N ILE A 34 14.19 3.34 -29.99
CA ILE A 34 13.10 2.57 -29.44
C ILE A 34 13.37 2.42 -27.95
N GLN A 35 12.42 2.80 -27.11
CA GLN A 35 12.39 2.39 -25.71
C GLN A 35 11.60 1.09 -25.62
N LEU A 36 12.28 -0.01 -25.31
CA LEU A 36 11.69 -1.33 -25.17
C LEU A 36 11.48 -1.65 -23.70
N ARG A 37 10.29 -2.09 -23.33
CA ARG A 37 9.91 -2.52 -21.97
C ARG A 37 9.69 -4.04 -21.96
N ASP A 38 10.29 -4.75 -20.97
CA ASP A 38 10.11 -6.20 -20.80
C ASP A 38 9.46 -6.59 -19.46
N GLY A 39 8.99 -5.61 -18.68
CA GLY A 39 8.46 -5.81 -17.34
C GLY A 39 9.49 -5.72 -16.21
N THR A 40 10.78 -5.98 -16.50
CA THR A 40 11.88 -5.81 -15.52
C THR A 40 12.52 -4.44 -15.61
N GLY A 41 12.41 -3.80 -16.80
CA GLY A 41 12.99 -2.50 -17.06
C GLY A 41 12.56 -1.90 -18.38
N ILE A 42 13.23 -0.79 -18.74
CA ILE A 42 13.11 -0.10 -20.01
C ILE A 42 14.51 0.15 -20.56
N ALA A 43 14.82 -0.34 -21.77
CA ALA A 43 16.12 -0.13 -22.42
C ALA A 43 15.97 0.71 -23.69
N GLN A 44 16.93 1.58 -23.94
CA GLN A 44 17.07 2.24 -25.24
C GLN A 44 17.64 1.27 -26.26
N CYS A 45 16.98 1.15 -27.41
CA CYS A 45 17.42 0.37 -28.54
C CYS A 45 17.60 1.31 -29.75
N VAL A 46 18.76 1.28 -30.37
CA VAL A 46 19.14 2.19 -31.46
C VAL A 46 19.13 1.44 -32.77
N VAL A 47 18.30 1.88 -33.71
CA VAL A 47 18.22 1.33 -35.08
C VAL A 47 18.82 2.33 -36.02
N PHE A 48 19.98 1.98 -36.57
CA PHE A 48 20.67 2.79 -37.56
C PHE A 48 20.60 2.13 -38.95
N GLN A 49 20.06 2.83 -39.95
CA GLN A 49 19.79 2.31 -41.29
C GLN A 49 20.96 1.55 -41.92
N LYS A 50 22.21 1.97 -41.63
CA LYS A 50 23.40 1.33 -42.19
C LYS A 50 23.81 0.03 -41.47
N GLU A 51 23.28 -0.23 -40.29
CA GLU A 51 23.64 -1.39 -39.44
C GLU A 51 22.58 -2.50 -39.49
N VAL A 52 21.44 -2.27 -40.16
CA VAL A 52 20.33 -3.21 -40.32
C VAL A 52 19.99 -3.44 -41.79
N SER A 53 19.27 -4.51 -42.11
CA SER A 53 18.70 -4.71 -43.44
C SER A 53 17.63 -3.66 -43.77
N GLU A 54 17.35 -3.45 -45.06
CA GLU A 54 16.28 -2.54 -45.53
C GLU A 54 14.91 -2.98 -44.95
N GLU A 55 14.64 -4.29 -44.92
CA GLU A 55 13.44 -4.87 -44.36
C GLU A 55 13.27 -4.53 -42.87
N VAL A 56 14.31 -4.70 -42.03
CA VAL A 56 14.28 -4.37 -40.60
C VAL A 56 14.09 -2.85 -40.39
N PHE A 57 14.71 -2.03 -41.27
CA PHE A 57 14.53 -0.59 -41.15
C PHE A 57 13.10 -0.16 -41.51
N ASP A 58 12.52 -0.72 -42.56
CA ASP A 58 11.12 -0.45 -42.97
C ASP A 58 10.12 -0.91 -41.91
N VAL A 59 10.31 -2.09 -41.35
CA VAL A 59 9.53 -2.58 -40.20
C VAL A 59 9.62 -1.60 -39.02
N THR A 60 10.85 -1.12 -38.72
CA THR A 60 11.04 -0.14 -37.64
C THR A 60 10.25 1.13 -37.86
N GLN A 61 10.14 1.63 -39.07
CA GLN A 61 9.37 2.84 -39.39
C GLN A 61 7.87 2.65 -39.09
N GLN A 62 7.32 1.47 -39.31
CA GLN A 62 5.90 1.15 -39.15
C GLN A 62 5.52 0.80 -37.69
N LEU A 63 6.49 0.39 -36.85
CA LEU A 63 6.23 0.03 -35.48
C LEU A 63 5.68 1.22 -34.67
N THR A 64 4.66 0.95 -33.86
CA THR A 64 3.96 1.90 -32.99
C THR A 64 4.05 1.49 -31.52
N GLN A 65 3.62 2.38 -30.65
CA GLN A 65 3.56 2.14 -29.21
C GLN A 65 2.78 0.84 -28.90
N GLU A 66 3.30 0.08 -27.92
CA GLU A 66 2.77 -1.20 -27.43
C GLU A 66 2.82 -2.37 -28.45
N SER A 67 3.41 -2.20 -29.63
CA SER A 67 3.75 -3.35 -30.48
C SER A 67 4.70 -4.29 -29.75
N SER A 68 4.47 -5.60 -29.82
CA SER A 68 5.32 -6.61 -29.18
C SER A 68 6.34 -7.17 -30.16
N VAL A 69 7.61 -7.24 -29.72
CA VAL A 69 8.75 -7.59 -30.57
C VAL A 69 9.79 -8.46 -29.84
N LEU A 70 10.58 -9.21 -30.63
CA LEU A 70 11.91 -9.67 -30.24
C LEU A 70 12.92 -8.77 -30.94
N LEU A 71 13.81 -8.19 -30.17
CA LEU A 71 14.82 -7.27 -30.65
C LEU A 71 16.20 -7.87 -30.36
N THR A 72 17.01 -8.07 -31.40
CA THR A 72 18.36 -8.59 -31.30
C THR A 72 19.37 -7.49 -31.61
N GLY A 73 20.45 -7.40 -30.84
CA GLY A 73 21.48 -6.41 -31.03
C GLY A 73 22.62 -6.52 -30.02
N THR A 74 23.61 -5.64 -30.15
CA THR A 74 24.77 -5.58 -29.28
C THR A 74 24.59 -4.54 -28.18
N VAL A 75 24.79 -4.94 -26.93
CA VAL A 75 24.74 -4.03 -25.79
C VAL A 75 25.94 -3.10 -25.78
N ARG A 76 25.69 -1.80 -25.59
CA ARG A 76 26.72 -0.75 -25.53
C ARG A 76 26.51 0.05 -24.22
N LYS A 77 27.62 0.47 -23.60
CA LYS A 77 27.56 1.42 -22.49
C LYS A 77 27.46 2.84 -23.03
N ASP A 78 26.40 3.57 -22.74
CA ASP A 78 26.24 5.01 -22.99
C ASP A 78 25.53 5.66 -21.80
N GLU A 79 26.26 6.46 -21.02
CA GLU A 79 25.72 7.10 -19.80
C GLU A 79 24.54 8.02 -20.06
N ARG A 80 24.33 8.44 -21.33
CA ARG A 80 23.19 9.27 -21.75
C ARG A 80 21.93 8.45 -22.07
N ALA A 81 22.08 7.13 -22.22
CA ALA A 81 20.95 6.27 -22.59
C ALA A 81 19.91 6.26 -21.49
N PRO A 82 18.67 6.70 -21.77
CA PRO A 82 17.58 6.65 -20.79
C PRO A 82 17.12 5.21 -20.58
N GLY A 83 16.52 4.95 -19.43
CA GLY A 83 15.93 3.64 -19.14
C GLY A 83 15.99 3.27 -17.65
N VAL A 84 15.66 2.02 -17.38
CA VAL A 84 15.76 1.40 -16.05
C VAL A 84 16.23 -0.05 -16.25
N PRO A 85 17.49 -0.37 -15.92
CA PRO A 85 18.57 0.56 -15.56
C PRO A 85 18.98 1.44 -16.76
N GLY A 86 19.32 2.71 -16.50
CA GLY A 86 19.89 3.61 -17.49
C GLY A 86 21.39 3.36 -17.73
N GLY A 87 21.98 4.11 -18.69
CA GLY A 87 23.41 4.02 -18.98
C GLY A 87 23.81 2.91 -19.95
N TYR A 88 22.84 2.21 -20.56
CA TYR A 88 23.05 1.15 -21.54
C TYR A 88 22.09 1.29 -22.71
N GLU A 89 22.57 0.94 -23.91
CA GLU A 89 21.74 0.87 -25.12
C GLU A 89 22.01 -0.42 -25.90
N VAL A 90 21.08 -0.80 -26.74
CA VAL A 90 21.21 -1.94 -27.65
C VAL A 90 21.33 -1.43 -29.10
N GLY A 91 22.49 -1.60 -29.74
CA GLY A 91 22.64 -1.40 -31.17
C GLY A 91 21.95 -2.53 -31.91
N VAL A 92 20.79 -2.23 -32.51
CA VAL A 92 19.88 -3.24 -33.09
C VAL A 92 20.44 -3.77 -34.40
N THR A 93 20.37 -5.09 -34.57
CA THR A 93 20.71 -5.79 -35.81
C THR A 93 19.51 -6.48 -36.45
N ASP A 94 18.52 -6.89 -35.64
CA ASP A 94 17.32 -7.57 -36.13
C ASP A 94 16.10 -7.29 -35.25
N ILE A 95 14.90 -7.29 -35.84
CA ILE A 95 13.61 -7.12 -35.17
C ILE A 95 12.60 -8.12 -35.74
N GLN A 96 12.13 -9.01 -34.88
CA GLN A 96 10.99 -9.88 -35.18
C GLN A 96 9.71 -9.32 -34.52
N VAL A 97 8.73 -8.97 -35.34
CA VAL A 97 7.43 -8.49 -34.86
C VAL A 97 6.55 -9.67 -34.48
N ILE A 98 6.03 -9.66 -33.25
CA ILE A 98 5.02 -10.64 -32.78
C ILE A 98 3.62 -10.11 -33.08
N GLN A 99 3.36 -8.84 -32.69
CA GLN A 99 2.10 -8.17 -32.96
C GLN A 99 2.35 -6.67 -33.19
N SER A 100 1.84 -6.16 -34.29
CA SER A 100 1.75 -4.72 -34.53
C SER A 100 0.47 -4.15 -33.93
N VAL A 101 0.56 -2.98 -33.33
CA VAL A 101 -0.57 -2.21 -32.79
C VAL A 101 -0.80 -1.03 -33.73
N ASN A 102 -2.03 -0.88 -34.23
CA ASN A 102 -2.32 0.26 -35.11
C ASN A 102 -2.59 1.54 -34.30
N GLU A 103 -3.34 1.41 -33.18
CA GLU A 103 -3.75 2.54 -32.37
C GLU A 103 -3.80 2.13 -30.89
N TYR A 104 -3.03 2.86 -30.08
CA TYR A 104 -3.03 2.65 -28.62
C TYR A 104 -3.72 3.82 -27.93
N PRO A 105 -4.74 3.59 -27.08
CA PRO A 105 -5.59 4.66 -26.58
C PRO A 105 -4.90 5.62 -25.60
N ILE A 106 -3.86 5.15 -24.87
CA ILE A 106 -3.11 5.99 -23.94
C ILE A 106 -1.87 6.52 -24.64
N THR A 107 -2.00 7.73 -25.16
CA THR A 107 -0.91 8.43 -25.88
C THR A 107 -0.04 9.23 -24.89
N PRO A 108 1.12 9.80 -25.32
CA PRO A 108 1.96 10.65 -24.48
C PRO A 108 1.32 11.98 -24.03
N LYS A 109 0.06 12.25 -24.39
CA LYS A 109 -0.69 13.41 -23.91
C LYS A 109 -1.15 13.21 -22.47
N GLU A 110 -1.43 14.31 -21.79
CA GLU A 110 -2.11 14.25 -20.51
C GLU A 110 -3.55 13.72 -20.68
N HIS A 111 -3.93 12.78 -19.84
CA HIS A 111 -5.24 12.16 -19.84
C HIS A 111 -5.92 12.37 -18.47
N GLY A 112 -7.22 12.61 -18.51
CA GLY A 112 -8.01 12.67 -17.27
C GLY A 112 -8.02 11.34 -16.53
N VAL A 113 -8.13 11.42 -15.22
CA VAL A 113 -8.02 10.24 -14.34
C VAL A 113 -9.09 9.20 -14.61
N GLU A 114 -10.35 9.63 -14.88
CA GLU A 114 -11.44 8.70 -15.19
C GLU A 114 -11.16 7.93 -16.49
N PHE A 115 -10.65 8.61 -17.52
CA PHE A 115 -10.22 7.96 -18.77
C PHE A 115 -9.18 6.89 -18.53
N LEU A 116 -8.19 7.16 -17.64
CA LEU A 116 -7.13 6.22 -17.29
C LEU A 116 -7.64 5.06 -16.44
N LEU A 117 -8.55 5.33 -15.52
CA LEU A 117 -9.18 4.28 -14.70
C LEU A 117 -10.07 3.35 -15.53
N ASP A 118 -10.83 3.87 -16.52
CA ASP A 118 -11.60 3.04 -17.44
C ASP A 118 -10.72 2.13 -18.33
N ARG A 119 -9.43 2.47 -18.40
CA ARG A 119 -8.41 1.71 -19.12
C ARG A 119 -7.31 1.22 -18.19
N ARG A 120 -7.66 0.93 -16.93
CA ARG A 120 -6.68 0.54 -15.90
C ARG A 120 -5.79 -0.61 -16.32
N HIS A 121 -6.33 -1.61 -17.01
CA HIS A 121 -5.61 -2.76 -17.57
C HIS A 121 -4.55 -2.37 -18.63
N LEU A 122 -4.64 -1.18 -19.21
CA LEU A 122 -3.62 -0.60 -20.09
C LEU A 122 -2.75 0.41 -19.34
N TRP A 123 -3.35 1.22 -18.47
CA TRP A 123 -2.62 2.23 -17.72
C TRP A 123 -1.53 1.66 -16.81
N ILE A 124 -1.70 0.45 -16.27
CA ILE A 124 -0.66 -0.24 -15.48
C ILE A 124 0.66 -0.42 -16.23
N ARG A 125 0.67 -0.29 -17.56
CA ARG A 125 1.87 -0.37 -18.42
C ARG A 125 2.72 0.91 -18.39
N SER A 126 2.18 2.02 -17.88
CA SER A 126 2.93 3.28 -17.75
C SER A 126 4.08 3.14 -16.75
N SER A 127 5.18 3.87 -16.98
CA SER A 127 6.35 3.85 -16.11
C SER A 127 6.00 4.21 -14.65
N ARG A 128 5.10 5.19 -14.45
CA ARG A 128 4.61 5.58 -13.12
C ARG A 128 3.91 4.42 -12.42
N GLN A 129 2.93 3.78 -13.07
CA GLN A 129 2.19 2.67 -12.45
C GLN A 129 3.06 1.43 -12.25
N TRP A 130 3.95 1.16 -13.20
CA TRP A 130 4.96 0.10 -13.06
C TRP A 130 5.83 0.31 -11.81
N ALA A 131 6.34 1.51 -11.57
CA ALA A 131 7.16 1.81 -10.40
C ALA A 131 6.37 1.65 -9.08
N ILE A 132 5.15 2.18 -9.01
CA ILE A 132 4.27 2.06 -7.84
C ILE A 132 4.02 0.59 -7.48
N LEU A 133 3.65 -0.23 -8.46
CA LEU A 133 3.32 -1.63 -8.24
C LEU A 133 4.55 -2.48 -7.89
N ARG A 134 5.75 -2.12 -8.36
CA ARG A 134 7.00 -2.74 -7.93
C ARG A 134 7.34 -2.39 -6.48
N ILE A 135 7.17 -1.12 -6.09
CA ILE A 135 7.33 -0.70 -4.69
C ILE A 135 6.31 -1.41 -3.81
N ARG A 136 5.04 -1.53 -4.23
CA ARG A 136 4.02 -2.32 -3.53
C ARG A 136 4.49 -3.77 -3.31
N ALA A 137 4.98 -4.42 -4.35
CA ALA A 137 5.49 -5.79 -4.25
C ALA A 137 6.69 -5.90 -3.29
N CYS A 138 7.56 -4.89 -3.26
CA CYS A 138 8.68 -4.81 -2.31
C CYS A 138 8.18 -4.65 -0.88
N ILE A 139 7.21 -3.77 -0.62
CA ILE A 139 6.57 -3.59 0.69
C ILE A 139 5.99 -4.92 1.18
N MET A 140 5.16 -5.58 0.37
CA MET A 140 4.53 -6.85 0.74
C MET A 140 5.54 -7.96 1.04
N ARG A 141 6.66 -8.00 0.33
CA ARG A 141 7.75 -8.93 0.61
C ARG A 141 8.47 -8.59 1.91
N SER A 142 8.81 -7.32 2.11
CA SER A 142 9.52 -6.86 3.32
C SER A 142 8.71 -7.05 4.60
N ILE A 143 7.38 -6.94 4.51
CA ILE A 143 6.45 -7.27 5.59
C ILE A 143 6.61 -8.74 6.00
N ARG A 144 6.53 -9.68 5.04
CA ARG A 144 6.68 -11.11 5.33
C ARG A 144 8.08 -11.45 5.85
N GLU A 145 9.12 -10.91 5.19
CA GLU A 145 10.52 -11.12 5.63
C GLU A 145 10.66 -10.74 7.11
N TRP A 146 10.19 -9.56 7.51
CA TRP A 146 10.33 -9.11 8.89
C TRP A 146 9.51 -9.94 9.89
N LEU A 147 8.26 -10.22 9.58
CA LEU A 147 7.37 -10.99 10.48
C LEU A 147 7.90 -12.41 10.68
N ASP A 148 8.28 -13.09 9.60
CA ASP A 148 8.82 -14.45 9.67
C ASP A 148 10.15 -14.50 10.47
N GLU A 149 11.05 -13.54 10.25
CA GLU A 149 12.31 -13.41 11.01
C GLU A 149 12.10 -13.10 12.50
N ASN A 150 10.97 -12.47 12.87
CA ASN A 150 10.60 -12.16 14.26
C ASN A 150 9.69 -13.21 14.92
N GLY A 151 9.54 -14.37 14.27
CA GLY A 151 8.86 -15.53 14.81
C GLY A 151 7.33 -15.49 14.75
N PHE A 152 6.78 -14.69 13.83
CA PHE A 152 5.36 -14.74 13.52
C PHE A 152 5.07 -15.83 12.50
N LEU A 153 3.88 -16.44 12.59
CA LEU A 153 3.39 -17.42 11.64
C LEU A 153 2.27 -16.85 10.80
N GLU A 154 2.39 -16.90 9.45
CA GLU A 154 1.32 -16.45 8.55
C GLU A 154 0.11 -17.39 8.65
N MET A 155 -1.06 -16.83 8.92
CA MET A 155 -2.34 -17.54 9.00
C MET A 155 -3.30 -17.03 7.93
N THR A 156 -4.05 -17.95 7.33
CA THR A 156 -5.15 -17.58 6.44
C THR A 156 -6.44 -17.54 7.22
N THR A 157 -7.08 -16.37 7.25
CA THR A 157 -8.37 -16.17 7.91
C THR A 157 -9.52 -16.20 6.89
N PRO A 158 -10.75 -16.57 7.30
CA PRO A 158 -11.89 -16.58 6.39
C PRO A 158 -12.20 -15.20 5.82
N VAL A 159 -12.44 -15.14 4.51
CA VAL A 159 -12.95 -13.93 3.84
C VAL A 159 -14.47 -13.78 4.03
N ILE A 160 -15.17 -14.90 4.20
CA ILE A 160 -16.62 -14.93 4.46
C ILE A 160 -16.83 -15.15 5.96
N THR A 161 -17.54 -14.24 6.62
CA THR A 161 -17.74 -14.25 8.08
C THR A 161 -19.19 -13.94 8.45
N PRO A 162 -19.70 -14.48 9.56
CA PRO A 162 -21.00 -14.08 10.11
C PRO A 162 -20.93 -12.84 11.00
N ALA A 163 -19.73 -12.34 11.36
CA ALA A 163 -19.52 -11.33 12.39
C ALA A 163 -19.05 -9.99 11.82
N ALA A 164 -19.55 -8.90 12.38
CA ALA A 164 -19.01 -7.56 12.22
C ALA A 164 -17.88 -7.33 13.24
N VAL A 165 -16.83 -6.58 12.86
CA VAL A 165 -15.72 -6.22 13.76
C VAL A 165 -15.53 -4.71 13.83
N GLU A 166 -15.52 -4.03 12.68
CA GLU A 166 -15.28 -2.59 12.54
C GLU A 166 -16.59 -1.81 12.27
N GLY A 167 -17.69 -2.24 12.89
CA GLY A 167 -19.01 -1.61 12.75
C GLY A 167 -19.92 -2.31 11.74
N THR A 168 -21.21 -2.31 12.03
CA THR A 168 -22.24 -3.02 11.24
C THR A 168 -22.66 -2.28 9.97
N SER A 169 -22.46 -0.96 9.90
CA SER A 169 -22.89 -0.12 8.78
C SER A 169 -21.96 -0.20 7.57
N THR A 170 -20.78 -0.81 7.69
CA THR A 170 -19.75 -0.89 6.65
C THR A 170 -19.51 -2.30 6.12
N LEU A 171 -20.50 -3.20 6.29
CA LEU A 171 -20.45 -4.58 5.81
C LEU A 171 -20.93 -4.71 4.37
N PHE A 172 -20.22 -5.50 3.56
CA PHE A 172 -20.74 -6.05 2.31
C PHE A 172 -21.47 -7.35 2.62
N GLU A 173 -22.79 -7.33 2.49
CA GLU A 173 -23.65 -8.48 2.68
C GLU A 173 -23.62 -9.41 1.46
N ILE A 174 -23.60 -10.71 1.68
CA ILE A 174 -23.65 -11.74 0.65
C ILE A 174 -24.69 -12.81 1.00
N ASP A 175 -25.35 -13.36 -0.03
CA ASP A 175 -26.15 -14.55 0.09
C ASP A 175 -25.25 -15.78 0.26
N TYR A 176 -25.29 -16.41 1.42
CA TYR A 176 -24.50 -17.60 1.70
C TYR A 176 -25.44 -18.80 1.88
N PHE A 177 -25.81 -19.43 0.76
CA PHE A 177 -26.81 -20.53 0.69
C PHE A 177 -28.17 -20.10 1.25
N ASP A 178 -28.54 -20.58 2.41
CA ASP A 178 -29.82 -20.33 3.10
C ASP A 178 -29.72 -19.25 4.21
N LYS A 179 -28.59 -18.58 4.33
CA LYS A 179 -28.34 -17.55 5.34
C LYS A 179 -27.50 -16.39 4.80
N THR A 180 -27.53 -15.28 5.53
CA THR A 180 -26.67 -14.12 5.26
C THR A 180 -25.28 -14.31 5.86
N ALA A 181 -24.24 -13.89 5.11
CA ALA A 181 -22.88 -13.72 5.59
C ALA A 181 -22.33 -12.39 5.06
N TYR A 182 -21.10 -12.07 5.42
CA TYR A 182 -20.46 -10.80 5.06
C TYR A 182 -19.04 -11.03 4.54
N LEU A 183 -18.55 -10.12 3.71
CA LEU A 183 -17.13 -10.04 3.42
C LEU A 183 -16.39 -9.47 4.64
N CYS A 184 -15.24 -10.03 4.97
CA CYS A 184 -14.50 -9.70 6.19
C CYS A 184 -13.99 -8.25 6.17
N GLN A 185 -14.10 -7.58 7.31
CA GLN A 185 -13.50 -6.27 7.57
C GLN A 185 -12.07 -6.39 8.10
N THR A 186 -11.72 -7.55 8.70
CA THR A 186 -10.45 -7.89 9.34
C THR A 186 -10.37 -9.39 9.62
N GLY A 187 -9.18 -9.92 9.72
CA GLY A 187 -8.92 -11.29 10.19
C GLY A 187 -8.65 -11.39 11.70
N GLN A 188 -8.70 -10.27 12.43
CA GLN A 188 -8.26 -10.15 13.82
C GLN A 188 -8.88 -11.19 14.75
N LEU A 189 -10.20 -11.33 14.80
CA LEU A 189 -10.86 -12.23 15.77
C LEU A 189 -10.40 -13.68 15.62
N TYR A 190 -10.14 -14.13 14.40
CA TYR A 190 -9.61 -15.47 14.13
C TYR A 190 -8.14 -15.58 14.56
N ASN A 191 -7.34 -14.51 14.38
CA ASN A 191 -5.96 -14.50 14.83
C ASN A 191 -5.85 -14.47 16.36
N GLU A 192 -6.77 -13.85 17.07
CA GLU A 192 -6.85 -13.95 18.52
C GLU A 192 -7.09 -15.40 19.00
N ALA A 193 -7.76 -16.24 18.22
CA ALA A 193 -7.83 -17.67 18.49
C ALA A 193 -6.50 -18.38 18.17
N ASN A 194 -5.85 -18.00 17.10
CA ASN A 194 -4.59 -18.62 16.64
C ASN A 194 -3.42 -18.37 17.61
N ILE A 195 -3.36 -17.20 18.28
CA ILE A 195 -2.28 -16.92 19.26
C ILE A 195 -2.27 -17.88 20.42
N ALA A 196 -3.39 -18.47 20.81
CA ALA A 196 -3.45 -19.47 21.87
C ALA A 196 -2.66 -20.75 21.52
N ALA A 197 -2.47 -21.02 20.24
CA ALA A 197 -1.69 -22.16 19.76
C ALA A 197 -0.26 -21.81 19.34
N PHE A 198 -0.06 -20.60 18.78
CA PHE A 198 1.20 -20.23 18.11
C PHE A 198 1.93 -19.03 18.73
N GLY A 199 1.29 -18.29 19.64
CA GLY A 199 1.87 -17.15 20.37
C GLY A 199 1.96 -15.86 19.57
N LYS A 200 2.51 -15.90 18.36
CA LYS A 200 2.62 -14.77 17.42
C LYS A 200 2.16 -15.22 16.04
N VAL A 201 1.15 -14.55 15.52
CA VAL A 201 0.61 -14.85 14.19
C VAL A 201 0.32 -13.57 13.42
N TYR A 202 0.16 -13.67 12.10
CA TYR A 202 -0.38 -12.58 11.30
C TYR A 202 -1.27 -13.11 10.17
N ALA A 203 -2.32 -12.37 9.83
CA ALA A 203 -3.03 -12.55 8.57
C ALA A 203 -2.53 -11.53 7.56
N PHE A 204 -2.50 -11.89 6.27
CA PHE A 204 -2.14 -10.99 5.20
C PHE A 204 -3.07 -11.21 4.02
N GLY A 205 -4.08 -10.39 3.87
CA GLY A 205 -5.13 -10.63 2.89
C GLY A 205 -6.00 -9.41 2.59
N PRO A 206 -7.01 -9.61 1.70
CA PRO A 206 -7.97 -8.59 1.36
C PRO A 206 -8.94 -8.36 2.52
N THR A 207 -9.34 -7.11 2.69
CA THR A 207 -10.37 -6.66 3.62
C THR A 207 -11.36 -5.76 2.87
N PHE A 208 -12.60 -5.70 3.37
CA PHE A 208 -13.71 -5.08 2.66
C PHE A 208 -14.48 -4.16 3.61
N ARG A 209 -14.66 -2.90 3.19
CA ARG A 209 -15.47 -1.93 3.95
C ARG A 209 -16.40 -1.18 3.00
N ALA A 210 -17.70 -1.31 3.23
CA ALA A 210 -18.75 -0.68 2.43
C ALA A 210 -18.95 0.80 2.80
N GLU A 211 -17.88 1.51 3.10
CA GLU A 211 -17.93 2.92 3.47
C GLU A 211 -18.30 3.80 2.27
N LYS A 212 -19.31 4.64 2.45
CA LYS A 212 -19.77 5.61 1.43
C LYS A 212 -18.87 6.85 1.42
N SER A 213 -17.55 6.68 1.50
CA SER A 213 -16.57 7.75 1.49
C SER A 213 -16.01 8.00 0.09
N LYS A 214 -15.92 9.30 -0.30
CA LYS A 214 -15.31 9.74 -1.57
C LYS A 214 -13.93 10.39 -1.36
N THR A 215 -13.30 10.17 -0.22
CA THR A 215 -11.99 10.77 0.08
C THR A 215 -10.87 10.12 -0.73
N ARG A 216 -9.71 10.77 -0.75
CA ARG A 216 -8.49 10.26 -1.40
C ARG A 216 -7.86 9.06 -0.70
N ARG A 217 -8.35 8.68 0.50
CA ARG A 217 -7.76 7.67 1.39
C ARG A 217 -8.63 6.42 1.58
N HIS A 218 -9.75 6.28 0.83
CA HIS A 218 -10.67 5.16 0.98
C HIS A 218 -10.80 4.33 -0.30
N LEU A 219 -10.71 3.01 -0.13
CA LEU A 219 -11.10 1.98 -1.07
C LEU A 219 -12.12 1.07 -0.39
N THR A 220 -12.97 0.41 -1.15
CA THR A 220 -13.94 -0.56 -0.61
C THR A 220 -13.37 -1.97 -0.50
N GLU A 221 -12.28 -2.24 -1.22
CA GLU A 221 -11.44 -3.45 -1.13
C GLU A 221 -9.99 -3.01 -1.05
N PHE A 222 -9.27 -3.47 -0.04
CA PHE A 222 -7.86 -3.16 0.19
C PHE A 222 -7.17 -4.29 0.93
N TRP A 223 -5.86 -4.25 1.06
CA TRP A 223 -5.08 -5.29 1.72
C TRP A 223 -4.56 -4.83 3.07
N MET A 224 -4.67 -5.71 4.06
CA MET A 224 -4.07 -5.49 5.38
C MET A 224 -3.11 -6.61 5.75
N VAL A 225 -2.13 -6.27 6.56
CA VAL A 225 -1.40 -7.22 7.38
C VAL A 225 -1.80 -6.98 8.84
N GLU A 226 -2.16 -8.06 9.53
CA GLU A 226 -2.83 -8.02 10.84
C GLU A 226 -2.16 -8.97 11.83
N PRO A 227 -1.04 -8.56 12.47
CA PRO A 227 -0.38 -9.33 13.52
C PRO A 227 -1.17 -9.32 14.82
N GLU A 228 -1.16 -10.48 15.53
CA GLU A 228 -1.67 -10.64 16.89
C GLU A 228 -0.60 -11.35 17.74
N ILE A 229 -0.43 -10.91 19.00
CA ILE A 229 0.69 -11.27 19.87
C ILE A 229 0.21 -11.56 21.27
N ALA A 230 0.40 -12.80 21.75
CA ALA A 230 0.14 -13.21 23.12
C ALA A 230 1.16 -12.58 24.09
N TYR A 231 0.71 -12.25 25.32
CA TYR A 231 1.53 -11.64 26.39
C TYR A 231 2.20 -10.33 25.98
N CYS A 232 1.47 -9.49 25.25
CA CYS A 232 1.93 -8.20 24.75
C CYS A 232 1.04 -7.08 25.29
N ASP A 233 1.63 -6.07 25.92
CA ASP A 233 0.98 -4.83 26.33
C ASP A 233 1.10 -3.75 25.23
N LEU A 234 0.42 -2.60 25.42
CA LEU A 234 0.45 -1.50 24.45
C LEU A 234 1.87 -0.96 24.25
N GLY A 235 2.68 -0.85 25.31
CA GLY A 235 4.04 -0.33 25.20
C GLY A 235 4.94 -1.19 24.30
N GLN A 236 4.86 -2.52 24.48
CA GLN A 236 5.56 -3.50 23.66
C GLN A 236 5.04 -3.53 22.22
N LEU A 237 3.72 -3.34 22.03
CA LEU A 237 3.12 -3.25 20.70
C LEU A 237 3.72 -2.08 19.91
N LEU A 238 3.80 -0.89 20.50
CA LEU A 238 4.38 0.29 19.86
C LEU A 238 5.86 0.09 19.48
N GLU A 239 6.64 -0.64 20.28
CA GLU A 239 8.03 -0.98 19.95
C GLU A 239 8.14 -1.93 18.75
N ILE A 240 7.21 -2.87 18.63
CA ILE A 240 7.11 -3.78 17.49
C ILE A 240 6.74 -3.01 16.22
N GLU A 241 5.72 -2.17 16.29
CA GLU A 241 5.23 -1.38 15.15
C GLU A 241 6.30 -0.41 14.60
N GLU A 242 7.04 0.31 15.46
CA GLU A 242 8.07 1.24 14.99
C GLU A 242 9.25 0.52 14.32
N GLN A 243 9.65 -0.67 14.81
CA GLN A 243 10.68 -1.48 14.18
C GLN A 243 10.20 -2.05 12.84
N PHE A 244 8.97 -2.53 12.80
CA PHE A 244 8.32 -3.09 11.63
C PHE A 244 8.21 -2.06 10.49
N VAL A 245 7.67 -0.88 10.76
CA VAL A 245 7.54 0.20 9.77
C VAL A 245 8.90 0.71 9.31
N SER A 246 9.85 0.87 10.24
CA SER A 246 11.22 1.24 9.88
C SER A 246 11.85 0.22 8.91
N HIS A 247 11.71 -1.09 9.17
CA HIS A 247 12.22 -2.14 8.29
C HIS A 247 11.63 -2.03 6.88
N ILE A 248 10.30 -1.83 6.76
CA ILE A 248 9.63 -1.69 5.47
C ILE A 248 10.20 -0.52 4.67
N VAL A 249 10.30 0.66 5.31
CA VAL A 249 10.82 1.87 4.65
C VAL A 249 12.27 1.70 4.23
N GLN A 250 13.14 1.22 5.13
CA GLN A 250 14.57 1.01 4.80
C GLN A 250 14.76 -0.06 3.71
N SER A 251 13.93 -1.09 3.67
CA SER A 251 13.93 -2.10 2.60
C SER A 251 13.55 -1.49 1.25
N CYS A 252 12.55 -0.61 1.19
CA CYS A 252 12.17 0.09 -0.04
C CYS A 252 13.28 1.03 -0.51
N LEU A 253 13.91 1.81 0.36
CA LEU A 253 15.04 2.66 0.02
C LEU A 253 16.20 1.86 -0.59
N LYS A 254 16.48 0.69 -0.06
CA LYS A 254 17.56 -0.19 -0.52
C LYS A 254 17.23 -0.92 -1.83
N LYS A 255 15.99 -1.45 -1.95
CA LYS A 255 15.59 -2.37 -3.03
C LYS A 255 14.88 -1.70 -4.20
N CYS A 256 14.34 -0.48 -4.03
CA CYS A 256 13.48 0.23 -5.00
C CYS A 256 13.96 1.66 -5.29
N SER A 257 15.27 1.93 -5.17
CA SER A 257 15.81 3.29 -5.39
C SER A 257 15.55 3.83 -6.80
N ALA A 258 15.59 2.97 -7.82
CA ALA A 258 15.32 3.35 -9.21
C ALA A 258 13.84 3.70 -9.44
N GLU A 259 12.93 2.93 -8.84
CA GLU A 259 11.49 3.17 -8.91
C GLU A 259 11.10 4.45 -8.16
N LEU A 260 11.67 4.70 -6.97
CA LEU A 260 11.47 5.94 -6.22
C LEU A 260 11.97 7.16 -6.98
N ALA A 261 13.16 7.07 -7.60
CA ALA A 261 13.70 8.13 -8.45
C ALA A 261 12.82 8.40 -9.68
N LEU A 262 12.27 7.36 -10.31
CA LEU A 262 11.36 7.47 -11.45
C LEU A 262 10.05 8.17 -11.08
N LEU A 263 9.58 8.00 -9.85
CA LEU A 263 8.43 8.72 -9.30
C LEU A 263 8.75 10.18 -8.91
N GLY A 264 10.03 10.57 -8.90
CA GLY A 264 10.47 11.87 -8.38
C GLY A 264 10.29 12.00 -6.86
N ARG A 265 10.27 10.88 -6.14
CA ARG A 265 10.07 10.86 -4.68
C ARG A 265 11.29 11.46 -3.97
N ASP A 266 11.07 12.48 -3.17
CA ASP A 266 12.08 12.94 -2.22
C ASP A 266 12.28 11.90 -1.13
N ILE A 267 13.45 11.25 -1.12
CA ILE A 267 13.78 10.18 -0.17
C ILE A 267 14.42 10.69 1.12
N SER A 268 14.66 12.00 1.26
CA SER A 268 15.31 12.59 2.43
C SER A 268 14.54 12.31 3.71
N MET A 269 13.22 12.53 3.68
CA MET A 269 12.33 12.24 4.80
C MET A 269 12.31 10.74 5.13
N LEU A 270 12.17 9.89 4.10
CA LEU A 270 12.15 8.43 4.29
C LEU A 270 13.44 7.89 4.91
N SER A 271 14.59 8.49 4.61
CA SER A 271 15.89 8.09 5.16
C SER A 271 15.97 8.22 6.68
N ASN A 272 15.19 9.12 7.26
CA ASN A 272 15.13 9.39 8.69
C ASN A 272 14.13 8.51 9.46
N ILE A 273 13.37 7.66 8.77
CA ILE A 273 12.38 6.79 9.40
C ILE A 273 13.09 5.63 10.12
N LYS A 274 13.45 5.88 11.36
CA LYS A 274 14.11 4.95 12.29
C LYS A 274 13.59 5.17 13.71
N PRO A 275 13.46 4.12 14.52
CA PRO A 275 13.08 4.25 15.92
C PRO A 275 14.03 5.19 16.70
N PRO A 276 13.57 5.80 17.81
CA PRO A 276 12.19 5.79 18.27
C PRO A 276 11.30 6.76 17.48
N PHE A 277 10.00 6.43 17.42
CA PHE A 277 8.98 7.34 16.89
C PHE A 277 8.38 8.20 18.00
N PRO A 278 7.97 9.45 17.72
CA PRO A 278 7.24 10.29 18.65
C PRO A 278 5.95 9.59 19.16
N ARG A 279 5.63 9.79 20.44
CA ARG A 279 4.40 9.26 21.08
C ARG A 279 3.69 10.42 21.76
N ILE A 280 2.43 10.64 21.41
CA ILE A 280 1.54 11.61 22.06
C ILE A 280 0.24 10.93 22.45
N THR A 281 -0.45 11.47 23.45
CA THR A 281 -1.82 11.03 23.77
C THR A 281 -2.83 11.71 22.86
N TYR A 282 -4.03 11.17 22.77
CA TYR A 282 -5.15 11.83 22.11
C TYR A 282 -5.41 13.23 22.70
N ASP A 283 -5.34 13.38 24.03
CA ASP A 283 -5.48 14.69 24.69
C ASP A 283 -4.46 15.71 24.11
N ASN A 284 -3.17 15.33 24.04
CA ASN A 284 -2.15 16.21 23.49
C ASN A 284 -2.33 16.47 21.99
N ALA A 285 -2.90 15.51 21.24
CA ALA A 285 -3.21 15.72 19.83
C ALA A 285 -4.34 16.76 19.66
N ILE A 286 -5.39 16.68 20.47
CA ILE A 286 -6.49 17.67 20.52
C ILE A 286 -5.96 19.06 20.88
N GLU A 287 -5.15 19.17 21.95
CA GLU A 287 -4.53 20.45 22.34
C GLU A 287 -3.77 21.10 21.18
N ARG A 288 -2.94 20.33 20.47
CA ARG A 288 -2.15 20.80 19.31
C ARG A 288 -3.04 21.26 18.15
N LEU A 289 -4.14 20.54 17.87
CA LEU A 289 -5.09 20.93 16.82
C LEU A 289 -5.84 22.21 17.19
N ILE A 290 -6.23 22.38 18.45
CA ILE A 290 -6.86 23.59 18.97
C ILE A 290 -5.89 24.78 18.88
N ASP A 291 -4.62 24.59 19.25
CA ASP A 291 -3.60 25.64 19.15
C ASP A 291 -3.40 26.05 17.69
N LEU A 292 -3.25 25.09 16.77
CA LEU A 292 -3.13 25.35 15.33
C LEU A 292 -4.34 26.11 14.77
N LYS A 293 -5.57 25.72 15.19
CA LYS A 293 -6.80 26.43 14.83
C LYS A 293 -6.78 27.89 15.29
N ASN A 294 -6.23 28.16 16.47
CA ASN A 294 -6.13 29.52 17.01
C ASN A 294 -5.07 30.37 16.30
N GLU A 295 -3.98 29.74 15.84
CA GLU A 295 -2.85 30.41 15.16
C GLU A 295 -3.10 30.67 13.67
N THR A 296 -3.94 29.89 12.99
CA THR A 296 -4.25 30.12 11.57
C THR A 296 -5.24 31.26 11.38
N ASP A 297 -5.04 32.09 10.34
CA ASP A 297 -5.98 33.16 9.95
C ASP A 297 -6.95 32.71 8.85
N ASP A 298 -6.71 31.55 8.21
CA ASP A 298 -7.55 31.00 7.13
C ASP A 298 -8.87 30.40 7.67
N PRO A 299 -10.03 30.99 7.38
CA PRO A 299 -11.32 30.48 7.87
C PRO A 299 -11.67 29.07 7.37
N GLU A 300 -11.22 28.70 6.16
CA GLU A 300 -11.46 27.37 5.60
C GLU A 300 -10.63 26.33 6.35
N GLN A 301 -9.35 26.59 6.58
CA GLN A 301 -8.49 25.73 7.38
C GLN A 301 -9.00 25.60 8.82
N LYS A 302 -9.43 26.71 9.46
CA LYS A 302 -10.05 26.66 10.80
C LYS A 302 -11.23 25.71 10.86
N SER A 303 -12.10 25.75 9.86
CA SER A 303 -13.28 24.89 9.81
C SER A 303 -12.92 23.41 9.58
N LEU A 304 -11.86 23.14 8.80
CA LEU A 304 -11.42 21.78 8.50
C LEU A 304 -10.77 21.06 9.69
N ILE A 305 -10.08 21.79 10.57
CA ILE A 305 -9.39 21.25 11.75
C ILE A 305 -10.16 21.49 13.06
N ASP A 306 -11.43 21.90 12.96
CA ASP A 306 -12.30 22.07 14.12
C ASP A 306 -12.67 20.71 14.71
N ILE A 307 -12.37 20.51 15.99
CA ILE A 307 -12.55 19.23 16.68
C ILE A 307 -12.79 19.48 18.17
N GLU A 308 -13.65 18.64 18.77
CA GLU A 308 -13.86 18.61 20.21
C GLU A 308 -13.32 17.30 20.80
N TRP A 309 -13.03 17.33 22.10
CA TRP A 309 -12.60 16.11 22.78
C TRP A 309 -13.72 15.05 22.74
N GLY A 310 -13.38 13.87 22.28
CA GLY A 310 -14.34 12.78 22.13
C GLY A 310 -14.72 12.50 20.66
N ASP A 311 -14.32 13.36 19.73
CA ASP A 311 -14.50 13.15 18.29
C ASP A 311 -13.45 12.20 17.72
N ASP A 312 -13.78 11.49 16.65
CA ASP A 312 -12.78 10.74 15.88
C ASP A 312 -12.01 11.67 14.94
N PHE A 313 -10.73 11.34 14.65
CA PHE A 313 -9.95 12.13 13.71
C PHE A 313 -10.40 11.88 12.27
N GLY A 314 -10.80 12.93 11.59
CA GLY A 314 -10.95 12.93 10.15
C GLY A 314 -9.63 13.20 9.42
N ALA A 315 -9.61 12.96 8.11
CA ALA A 315 -8.43 13.19 7.27
C ALA A 315 -7.79 14.60 7.39
N PRO A 316 -8.54 15.70 7.55
CA PRO A 316 -7.93 17.02 7.79
C PRO A 316 -7.16 17.11 9.11
N HIS A 317 -7.70 16.52 10.20
CA HIS A 317 -7.05 16.49 11.51
C HIS A 317 -5.75 15.72 11.49
N GLU A 318 -5.76 14.50 10.92
CA GLU A 318 -4.54 13.71 10.73
C GLU A 318 -3.51 14.43 9.85
N THR A 319 -3.95 15.08 8.76
CA THR A 319 -3.06 15.85 7.88
C THR A 319 -2.37 16.97 8.64
N ALA A 320 -3.14 17.77 9.39
CA ALA A 320 -2.62 18.87 10.17
C ALA A 320 -1.64 18.39 11.25
N LEU A 321 -2.00 17.33 11.97
CA LEU A 321 -1.17 16.76 13.03
C LEU A 321 0.15 16.20 12.50
N THR A 322 0.10 15.44 11.40
CA THR A 322 1.28 14.76 10.84
C THR A 322 2.27 15.70 10.17
N GLN A 323 1.85 16.89 9.77
CA GLN A 323 2.75 17.96 9.30
C GLN A 323 3.65 18.56 10.40
N MET A 324 3.33 18.30 11.68
CA MET A 324 4.14 18.74 12.81
C MET A 324 5.32 17.80 13.12
N PHE A 325 5.46 16.68 12.41
CA PHE A 325 6.44 15.65 12.71
C PHE A 325 7.22 15.21 11.47
N ASP A 326 8.52 14.94 11.66
CA ASP A 326 9.42 14.43 10.61
C ASP A 326 9.40 12.90 10.50
N LYS A 327 8.76 12.22 11.46
CA LYS A 327 8.64 10.77 11.57
C LYS A 327 7.19 10.38 11.78
N PRO A 328 6.82 9.11 11.54
CA PRO A 328 5.53 8.63 12.00
C PRO A 328 5.34 8.90 13.49
N VAL A 329 4.15 9.31 13.87
CA VAL A 329 3.79 9.64 15.25
C VAL A 329 2.70 8.71 15.75
N PHE A 330 2.88 8.15 16.93
CA PHE A 330 1.83 7.43 17.63
C PHE A 330 0.91 8.42 18.34
N VAL A 331 -0.39 8.28 18.10
CA VAL A 331 -1.44 8.86 18.93
C VAL A 331 -2.07 7.76 19.75
N THR A 332 -2.02 7.87 21.08
CA THR A 332 -2.44 6.80 21.99
C THR A 332 -3.64 7.23 22.82
N HIS A 333 -4.37 6.24 23.36
CA HIS A 333 -5.46 6.45 24.32
C HIS A 333 -6.60 7.31 23.74
N TYR A 334 -7.16 6.83 22.64
CA TYR A 334 -8.35 7.45 22.05
C TYR A 334 -9.58 7.30 22.93
N PRO A 335 -10.59 8.17 22.75
CA PRO A 335 -11.86 8.04 23.48
C PRO A 335 -12.51 6.68 23.21
N THR A 336 -12.98 6.04 24.28
CA THR A 336 -13.59 4.70 24.24
C THR A 336 -14.81 4.63 23.30
N GLN A 337 -15.55 5.75 23.16
CA GLN A 337 -16.75 5.83 22.34
C GLN A 337 -16.49 5.77 20.82
N VAL A 338 -15.29 6.10 20.35
CA VAL A 338 -14.93 6.10 18.91
C VAL A 338 -14.12 4.88 18.50
N LYS A 339 -13.79 3.99 19.43
CA LYS A 339 -13.01 2.77 19.17
C LYS A 339 -13.85 1.49 19.37
N ALA A 340 -13.38 0.39 18.78
CA ALA A 340 -14.09 -0.87 18.70
C ALA A 340 -14.31 -1.56 20.06
N PHE A 341 -15.29 -2.45 20.13
CA PHE A 341 -15.76 -3.13 21.36
C PHE A 341 -14.69 -3.98 22.05
N TYR A 342 -13.71 -4.48 21.31
CA TYR A 342 -12.69 -5.40 21.81
C TYR A 342 -11.51 -4.72 22.50
N MET A 343 -11.45 -3.39 22.49
CA MET A 343 -10.36 -2.61 23.10
C MET A 343 -10.64 -2.37 24.59
N PRO A 344 -9.70 -2.69 25.52
CA PRO A 344 -9.87 -2.42 26.93
C PRO A 344 -9.77 -0.93 27.24
N VAL A 345 -10.56 -0.50 28.21
CA VAL A 345 -10.46 0.86 28.77
C VAL A 345 -9.24 0.99 29.68
N LEU A 346 -8.70 2.17 29.80
CA LEU A 346 -7.63 2.45 30.75
C LEU A 346 -8.20 2.47 32.18
N GLU A 347 -7.63 1.69 33.10
CA GLU A 347 -8.19 1.45 34.46
C GLU A 347 -8.50 2.74 35.20
N ASN A 348 -7.61 3.73 35.18
CA ASN A 348 -7.78 5.00 35.86
C ASN A 348 -8.50 6.09 35.04
N ARG A 349 -8.82 5.81 33.77
CA ARG A 349 -9.46 6.73 32.83
C ARG A 349 -10.37 5.96 31.87
N PRO A 350 -11.55 5.50 32.33
CA PRO A 350 -12.43 4.64 31.53
C PRO A 350 -13.01 5.33 30.27
N GLU A 351 -12.89 6.65 30.19
CA GLU A 351 -13.27 7.42 29.00
C GLU A 351 -12.29 7.24 27.81
N VAL A 352 -11.10 6.65 28.04
CA VAL A 352 -10.13 6.32 26.99
C VAL A 352 -9.76 4.85 27.02
N CYS A 353 -9.34 4.31 25.86
CA CYS A 353 -8.95 2.91 25.70
C CYS A 353 -7.43 2.73 25.44
N CYS A 354 -6.93 1.51 25.65
CA CYS A 354 -5.55 1.12 25.38
C CYS A 354 -5.35 0.88 23.86
N SER A 355 -5.46 1.94 23.09
CA SER A 355 -5.31 1.96 21.63
C SER A 355 -4.20 2.89 21.18
N ALA A 356 -3.70 2.67 19.98
CA ALA A 356 -2.76 3.55 19.30
C ALA A 356 -2.96 3.50 17.80
N ASP A 357 -2.95 4.67 17.17
CA ASP A 357 -2.84 4.78 15.72
C ASP A 357 -1.45 5.33 15.37
N LEU A 358 -0.79 4.77 14.37
CA LEU A 358 0.47 5.28 13.83
C LEU A 358 0.16 6.10 12.58
N LEU A 359 0.43 7.39 12.68
CA LEU A 359 0.20 8.35 11.61
C LEU A 359 1.50 8.63 10.85
N ALA A 360 1.50 8.39 9.53
CA ALA A 360 2.64 8.69 8.66
C ALA A 360 2.78 10.20 8.43
N PRO A 361 4.01 10.74 8.39
CA PRO A 361 4.27 12.17 8.18
C PRO A 361 3.84 12.66 6.79
N GLU A 362 4.11 13.93 6.49
CA GLU A 362 3.82 14.58 5.21
C GLU A 362 2.31 14.62 4.87
N GLY A 363 1.43 14.51 5.86
CA GLY A 363 -0.02 14.57 5.66
C GLY A 363 -0.67 13.27 5.19
N TYR A 364 0.02 12.13 5.24
CA TYR A 364 -0.55 10.84 4.83
C TYR A 364 -1.52 10.24 5.85
N GLY A 365 -1.34 10.54 7.15
CA GLY A 365 -2.24 10.11 8.21
C GLY A 365 -2.08 8.64 8.60
N GLU A 366 -3.12 8.04 9.13
CA GLU A 366 -3.11 6.70 9.70
C GLU A 366 -2.68 5.62 8.69
N ILE A 367 -1.63 4.87 9.06
CA ILE A 367 -1.17 3.67 8.34
C ILE A 367 -1.33 2.40 9.16
N ILE A 368 -1.34 2.50 10.51
CA ILE A 368 -1.60 1.41 11.45
C ILE A 368 -2.63 1.88 12.47
N GLY A 369 -3.59 0.99 12.77
CA GLY A 369 -4.42 1.04 13.97
C GLY A 369 -4.15 -0.19 14.82
N GLY A 370 -3.82 0.00 16.10
CA GLY A 370 -3.48 -1.06 17.04
C GLY A 370 -4.08 -0.87 18.42
N SER A 371 -4.15 -1.94 19.21
CA SER A 371 -4.59 -1.88 20.61
C SER A 371 -4.23 -3.13 21.39
N GLU A 372 -4.30 -3.02 22.73
CA GLU A 372 -4.55 -4.19 23.55
C GLU A 372 -5.93 -4.77 23.25
N ARG A 373 -6.13 -6.05 23.62
CA ARG A 373 -7.42 -6.74 23.49
C ARG A 373 -7.97 -7.08 24.87
N ILE A 374 -9.29 -6.98 25.03
CA ILE A 374 -9.95 -7.41 26.27
C ILE A 374 -9.74 -8.91 26.43
N HIS A 375 -9.08 -9.31 27.52
CA HIS A 375 -8.82 -10.71 27.86
C HIS A 375 -9.70 -11.24 29.00
N ASP A 376 -10.49 -10.36 29.64
CA ASP A 376 -11.51 -10.72 30.64
C ASP A 376 -12.86 -11.00 29.99
N HIS A 377 -13.48 -12.13 30.34
CA HIS A 377 -14.72 -12.60 29.75
C HIS A 377 -15.88 -11.64 29.97
N ASP A 378 -16.11 -11.24 31.24
CA ASP A 378 -17.31 -10.47 31.61
C ASP A 378 -17.21 -9.03 31.07
N THR A 379 -16.01 -8.48 31.06
CA THR A 379 -15.72 -7.19 30.41
C THR A 379 -16.06 -7.24 28.94
N LEU A 380 -15.62 -8.28 28.21
CA LEU A 380 -15.90 -8.42 26.79
C LEU A 380 -17.39 -8.59 26.49
N VAL A 381 -18.11 -9.40 27.30
CA VAL A 381 -19.58 -9.55 27.19
C VAL A 381 -20.28 -8.21 27.34
N ASN A 382 -19.87 -7.39 28.32
CA ASN A 382 -20.46 -6.07 28.53
C ASN A 382 -20.21 -5.13 27.37
N ARG A 383 -18.98 -5.11 26.80
CA ARG A 383 -18.64 -4.28 25.65
C ARG A 383 -19.42 -4.69 24.39
N ILE A 384 -19.59 -5.98 24.12
CA ILE A 384 -20.43 -6.48 23.02
C ILE A 384 -21.88 -5.96 23.15
N LYS A 385 -22.43 -5.98 24.35
CA LYS A 385 -23.78 -5.45 24.63
C LYS A 385 -23.87 -3.94 24.45
N GLU A 386 -22.90 -3.19 24.97
CA GLU A 386 -22.84 -1.72 24.83
C GLU A 386 -22.81 -1.30 23.34
N HIS A 387 -22.14 -2.08 22.49
CA HIS A 387 -22.09 -1.87 21.04
C HIS A 387 -23.32 -2.43 20.29
N ASN A 388 -24.33 -2.96 21.00
CA ASN A 388 -25.55 -3.55 20.44
C ASN A 388 -25.29 -4.68 19.42
N LEU A 389 -24.23 -5.47 19.64
CA LEU A 389 -23.89 -6.60 18.80
C LEU A 389 -24.59 -7.88 19.27
N PRO A 390 -25.01 -8.79 18.35
CA PRO A 390 -25.67 -10.03 18.68
C PRO A 390 -24.68 -11.02 19.33
N ILE A 391 -24.86 -11.29 20.61
CA ILE A 391 -23.90 -12.06 21.43
C ILE A 391 -23.65 -13.47 20.85
N GLU A 392 -24.69 -14.09 20.30
CA GLU A 392 -24.64 -15.46 19.76
C GLU A 392 -23.65 -15.60 18.59
N THR A 393 -23.41 -14.51 17.88
CA THR A 393 -22.42 -14.48 16.77
C THR A 393 -20.99 -14.55 17.31
N TYR A 394 -20.80 -14.15 18.57
CA TYR A 394 -19.48 -14.07 19.21
C TYR A 394 -19.24 -15.17 20.26
N ASP A 395 -20.12 -16.17 20.41
CA ASP A 395 -19.98 -17.23 21.39
C ASP A 395 -18.61 -17.92 21.32
N TRP A 396 -18.16 -18.27 20.11
CA TRP A 396 -16.85 -18.87 19.88
C TRP A 396 -15.68 -17.94 20.25
N TYR A 397 -15.85 -16.63 20.07
CA TYR A 397 -14.86 -15.63 20.43
C TYR A 397 -14.81 -15.38 21.94
N LEU A 398 -15.95 -15.42 22.61
CA LEU A 398 -16.07 -15.39 24.08
C LEU A 398 -15.45 -16.62 24.73
N ASP A 399 -15.48 -17.77 24.08
CA ASP A 399 -14.83 -19.00 24.58
C ASP A 399 -13.31 -18.83 24.71
N LEU A 400 -12.67 -17.99 23.90
CA LEU A 400 -11.25 -17.67 24.03
C LEU A 400 -10.92 -17.05 25.40
N ARG A 401 -11.89 -16.38 26.03
CA ARG A 401 -11.73 -15.74 27.35
C ARG A 401 -12.03 -16.71 28.51
N LYS A 402 -12.66 -17.84 28.23
CA LYS A 402 -12.93 -18.90 29.20
C LYS A 402 -11.82 -19.94 29.28
N TYR A 403 -11.13 -20.19 28.20
CA TYR A 403 -10.21 -21.30 28.04
C TYR A 403 -8.75 -20.84 27.85
N GLY A 404 -8.15 -20.27 28.90
CA GLY A 404 -6.74 -19.91 28.94
C GLY A 404 -6.43 -18.56 28.31
N SER A 405 -7.28 -17.57 28.56
CA SER A 405 -7.07 -16.19 28.13
C SER A 405 -5.78 -15.59 28.70
N VAL A 406 -5.14 -14.76 27.91
CA VAL A 406 -3.93 -14.03 28.28
C VAL A 406 -4.03 -12.57 27.83
N PRO A 407 -3.35 -11.61 28.46
CA PRO A 407 -3.14 -10.29 27.89
C PRO A 407 -2.54 -10.43 26.49
N HIS A 408 -3.07 -9.73 25.51
CA HIS A 408 -2.59 -9.77 24.14
C HIS A 408 -2.92 -8.49 23.39
N SER A 409 -2.21 -8.24 22.33
CA SER A 409 -2.30 -7.03 21.52
C SER A 409 -2.11 -7.35 20.05
N GLY A 410 -2.56 -6.46 19.20
CA GLY A 410 -2.34 -6.58 17.77
C GLY A 410 -2.62 -5.28 17.05
N PHE A 411 -2.30 -5.27 15.77
CA PHE A 411 -2.50 -4.10 14.92
C PHE A 411 -2.85 -4.49 13.48
N GLY A 412 -3.39 -3.55 12.73
CA GLY A 412 -3.61 -3.67 11.29
C GLY A 412 -2.86 -2.59 10.53
N LEU A 413 -1.99 -2.98 9.58
CA LEU A 413 -1.35 -2.04 8.66
C LEU A 413 -2.01 -2.12 7.30
N GLY A 414 -2.50 -0.96 6.80
CA GLY A 414 -3.07 -0.82 5.47
C GLY A 414 -2.00 -0.72 4.39
N ILE A 415 -1.97 -1.69 3.47
CA ILE A 415 -0.95 -1.75 2.40
C ILE A 415 -1.04 -0.54 1.48
N GLU A 416 -2.23 -0.18 1.02
CA GLU A 416 -2.45 0.92 0.08
C GLU A 416 -2.04 2.28 0.68
N ARG A 417 -2.34 2.52 1.95
CA ARG A 417 -1.92 3.73 2.67
C ARG A 417 -0.40 3.79 2.81
N THR A 418 0.24 2.69 3.16
CA THR A 418 1.70 2.57 3.25
C THR A 418 2.38 2.80 1.89
N VAL A 419 1.83 2.23 0.81
CA VAL A 419 2.34 2.46 -0.56
C VAL A 419 2.16 3.92 -0.96
N SER A 420 1.01 4.54 -0.65
CA SER A 420 0.75 5.96 -0.94
C SER A 420 1.81 6.86 -0.31
N TRP A 421 2.08 6.66 0.98
CA TRP A 421 3.10 7.40 1.70
C TRP A 421 4.51 7.20 1.14
N ILE A 422 4.97 5.95 1.02
CA ILE A 422 6.35 5.65 0.56
C ILE A 422 6.57 6.15 -0.86
N CYS A 423 5.58 6.03 -1.73
CA CYS A 423 5.66 6.50 -3.12
C CYS A 423 5.42 8.01 -3.29
N GLY A 424 4.93 8.72 -2.29
CA GLY A 424 4.56 10.13 -2.42
C GLY A 424 3.33 10.37 -3.30
N ILE A 425 2.28 9.55 -3.16
CA ILE A 425 1.10 9.58 -4.03
C ILE A 425 -0.09 10.18 -3.29
N GLU A 426 -0.77 11.14 -3.91
CA GLU A 426 -1.89 11.82 -3.28
C GLU A 426 -3.15 10.96 -3.15
N HIS A 427 -3.42 10.07 -4.10
CA HIS A 427 -4.67 9.32 -4.15
C HIS A 427 -4.43 7.81 -4.13
N ILE A 428 -4.97 7.15 -3.13
CA ILE A 428 -4.80 5.71 -2.85
C ILE A 428 -5.19 4.79 -4.04
N ARG A 429 -6.05 5.24 -4.96
CA ARG A 429 -6.46 4.45 -6.14
C ARG A 429 -5.31 4.05 -7.07
N GLU A 430 -4.17 4.76 -7.02
CA GLU A 430 -3.00 4.40 -7.82
C GLU A 430 -2.18 3.25 -7.21
N THR A 431 -2.37 2.95 -5.94
CA THR A 431 -1.56 2.00 -5.17
C THR A 431 -2.00 0.54 -5.34
N SER A 432 -3.22 0.32 -5.83
CA SER A 432 -3.74 -1.01 -6.17
C SER A 432 -3.71 -1.26 -7.67
N PRO A 433 -3.43 -2.50 -8.13
CA PRO A 433 -3.54 -2.85 -9.56
C PRO A 433 -4.91 -2.53 -10.13
N TYR A 434 -5.98 -2.89 -9.44
CA TYR A 434 -7.37 -2.67 -9.82
C TYR A 434 -8.17 -2.16 -8.61
N PRO A 435 -8.21 -0.84 -8.38
CA PRO A 435 -8.84 -0.27 -7.19
C PRO A 435 -10.36 -0.43 -7.23
N ARG A 436 -10.96 -0.77 -6.08
CA ARG A 436 -12.40 -0.77 -5.85
C ARG A 436 -12.79 0.43 -5.01
N MET A 437 -13.74 1.22 -5.51
CA MET A 437 -14.21 2.44 -4.87
C MET A 437 -15.74 2.47 -4.93
N ILE A 438 -16.37 3.35 -4.17
CA ILE A 438 -17.83 3.47 -4.07
C ILE A 438 -18.55 3.55 -5.43
N ASN A 439 -17.90 4.08 -6.45
CA ASN A 439 -18.44 4.25 -7.80
C ASN A 439 -17.67 3.51 -8.88
N ARG A 440 -16.81 2.54 -8.50
CA ARG A 440 -15.96 1.80 -9.43
C ARG A 440 -15.68 0.37 -8.97
N ASP A 441 -16.19 -0.55 -9.75
CA ASP A 441 -16.01 -2.00 -9.60
C ASP A 441 -15.38 -2.66 -10.84
N ASN A 442 -14.99 -1.85 -11.86
CA ASN A 442 -14.53 -2.27 -13.17
C ASN A 442 -13.44 -1.30 -13.73
N PRO A 443 -12.47 -1.79 -14.54
CA PRO A 443 -11.91 -3.12 -14.64
C PRO A 443 -11.09 -3.53 -13.46
#